data_45624c0ec4aa714f03b33a68a7eee11f
#
_entry.id   45624c0ec4aa714f03b33a68a7eee11f
#
_cell.length_a   1.000
_cell.length_b   1.000
_cell.length_c   1.000
_cell.angle_alpha   90.00
_cell.angle_beta   90.00
_cell.angle_gamma   90.00
#
_symmetry.space_group_name_H-M   'P 1'
#
loop_
_entity.id
_entity.type
_entity.pdbx_description
1 polymer ?
#
loop_
_entity_poly.entity_id
_entity_poly.type
_entity_poly.pdbx_seq_one_letter_code
_entity_poly.pdbx_strand_id
1 'polypeptide(L)'
;MKIAVLGFSGSGKSTLAKQLSEYYHIPLLYLDCVNFEENWALRDREECGEITAGFMQNESWVIDGNYNSDGFYQAERLEAADKIIILQYNRFVCMKGAFKRNIEYKGKVRESMADGCFERMDTWFFLWVILNQYSRKRKKHFRNIKEKYPDKTLILKSRKELQLYLEDISNS
;
A
#
# COMPACT_ATOMS: atom_id res chain seq x y z
N MET A 1 2.93 -15.05 -9.98
CA MET A 1 1.90 -14.57 -9.02
C MET A 1 1.95 -13.06 -8.91
N LYS A 2 0.79 -12.38 -9.02
CA LYS A 2 0.67 -10.91 -8.99
C LYS A 2 -0.20 -10.48 -7.80
N ILE A 3 0.33 -9.66 -6.89
CA ILE A 3 -0.33 -9.29 -5.64
C ILE A 3 -0.44 -7.76 -5.53
N ALA A 4 -1.67 -7.25 -5.39
CA ALA A 4 -1.92 -5.83 -5.10
C ALA A 4 -2.24 -5.64 -3.61
N VAL A 5 -1.51 -4.75 -2.92
CA VAL A 5 -1.71 -4.46 -1.50
C VAL A 5 -2.25 -3.04 -1.34
N LEU A 6 -3.45 -2.92 -0.77
CA LEU A 6 -4.13 -1.66 -0.51
C LEU A 6 -4.48 -1.55 0.98
N GLY A 7 -4.94 -0.38 1.39
CA GLY A 7 -5.44 -0.18 2.77
C GLY A 7 -5.14 1.20 3.31
N PHE A 8 -5.53 1.44 4.55
CA PHE A 8 -5.35 2.73 5.19
C PHE A 8 -3.87 3.02 5.54
N SER A 9 -3.49 4.30 5.62
CA SER A 9 -2.16 4.70 6.10
C SER A 9 -1.97 4.24 7.56
N GLY A 10 -0.79 3.74 7.90
CA GLY A 10 -0.52 3.17 9.22
C GLY A 10 -1.10 1.77 9.47
N SER A 11 -1.73 1.13 8.48
CA SER A 11 -2.21 -0.25 8.60
C SER A 11 -1.11 -1.31 8.51
N GLY A 12 0.08 -0.94 8.00
CA GLY A 12 1.19 -1.87 7.78
C GLY A 12 1.24 -2.48 6.38
N LYS A 13 0.62 -1.83 5.37
CA LYS A 13 0.65 -2.28 3.97
C LYS A 13 2.05 -2.58 3.45
N SER A 14 2.95 -1.61 3.60
CA SER A 14 4.31 -1.73 3.07
C SER A 14 5.10 -2.85 3.77
N THR A 15 4.86 -3.07 5.06
CA THR A 15 5.42 -4.21 5.78
C THR A 15 4.88 -5.53 5.24
N LEU A 16 3.56 -5.62 5.03
CA LEU A 16 2.96 -6.81 4.42
C LEU A 16 3.48 -7.05 3.00
N ALA A 17 3.55 -6.00 2.18
CA ALA A 17 4.04 -6.10 0.81
C ALA A 17 5.48 -6.62 0.76
N LYS A 18 6.35 -6.14 1.66
CA LYS A 18 7.72 -6.63 1.82
C LYS A 18 7.75 -8.11 2.22
N GLN A 19 6.99 -8.52 3.23
CA GLN A 19 6.91 -9.91 3.68
C GLN A 19 6.44 -10.85 2.56
N LEU A 20 5.44 -10.43 1.76
CA LEU A 20 4.96 -11.23 0.64
C LEU A 20 5.99 -11.32 -0.49
N SER A 21 6.69 -10.23 -0.80
CA SER A 21 7.78 -10.21 -1.78
C SER A 21 8.91 -11.14 -1.37
N GLU A 22 9.33 -11.07 -0.12
CA GLU A 22 10.39 -11.94 0.43
C GLU A 22 9.96 -13.41 0.46
N TYR A 23 8.73 -13.69 0.89
CA TYR A 23 8.21 -15.07 0.98
C TYR A 23 8.08 -15.76 -0.38
N TYR A 24 7.56 -15.04 -1.38
CA TYR A 24 7.36 -15.58 -2.73
C TYR A 24 8.57 -15.36 -3.66
N HIS A 25 9.61 -14.66 -3.20
CA HIS A 25 10.79 -14.29 -4.00
C HIS A 25 10.43 -13.55 -5.30
N ILE A 26 9.48 -12.61 -5.22
CA ILE A 26 8.98 -11.83 -6.36
C ILE A 26 9.24 -10.32 -6.17
N PRO A 27 9.44 -9.56 -7.26
CA PRO A 27 9.76 -8.13 -7.16
C PRO A 27 8.63 -7.32 -6.51
N LEU A 28 9.03 -6.24 -5.80
CA LEU A 28 8.16 -5.33 -5.07
C LEU A 28 8.27 -3.92 -5.61
N LEU A 29 7.13 -3.27 -5.82
CA LEU A 29 7.04 -1.85 -6.13
C LEU A 29 6.23 -1.12 -5.06
N TYR A 30 6.83 -0.13 -4.44
CA TYR A 30 6.15 0.85 -3.61
C TYR A 30 5.72 2.04 -4.46
N LEU A 31 4.43 2.28 -4.58
CA LEU A 31 3.92 3.41 -5.36
C LEU A 31 4.23 4.77 -4.73
N ASP A 32 4.54 4.81 -3.43
CA ASP A 32 5.06 6.01 -2.79
C ASP A 32 6.45 6.37 -3.37
N CYS A 33 7.32 5.39 -3.65
CA CYS A 33 8.60 5.61 -4.33
C CYS A 33 8.43 6.07 -5.80
N VAL A 34 7.34 5.65 -6.44
CA VAL A 34 7.04 6.10 -7.80
C VAL A 34 6.50 7.53 -7.79
N ASN A 35 5.63 7.87 -6.83
CA ASN A 35 4.97 9.18 -6.76
C ASN A 35 5.88 10.32 -6.34
N PHE A 36 6.88 10.02 -5.51
CA PHE A 36 7.79 11.04 -4.93
C PHE A 36 9.22 10.86 -5.42
N GLU A 37 9.87 11.99 -5.63
CA GLU A 37 11.31 12.15 -5.80
C GLU A 37 11.91 12.68 -4.50
N GLU A 38 13.20 13.00 -4.51
CA GLU A 38 13.90 13.57 -3.37
C GLU A 38 13.15 14.76 -2.76
N ASN A 39 13.23 14.87 -1.44
CA ASN A 39 12.63 15.97 -0.68
C ASN A 39 11.10 16.13 -0.83
N TRP A 40 10.38 15.02 -1.11
CA TRP A 40 8.93 14.99 -1.28
C TRP A 40 8.43 15.73 -2.54
N ALA A 41 9.30 15.98 -3.52
CA ALA A 41 8.88 16.49 -4.82
C ALA A 41 7.95 15.45 -5.48
N LEU A 42 6.94 15.92 -6.21
CA LEU A 42 6.06 15.03 -6.95
C LEU A 42 6.70 14.74 -8.31
N ARG A 43 6.83 13.46 -8.65
CA ARG A 43 7.24 12.99 -9.97
C ARG A 43 6.14 13.31 -10.99
N ASP A 44 6.55 13.55 -12.23
CA ASP A 44 5.63 13.71 -13.35
C ASP A 44 4.71 12.48 -13.53
N ARG A 45 3.49 12.70 -13.98
CA ARG A 45 2.48 11.62 -14.11
C ARG A 45 2.77 10.67 -15.25
N GLU A 46 3.35 11.14 -16.33
CA GLU A 46 3.75 10.32 -17.46
C GLU A 46 4.89 9.38 -17.05
N GLU A 47 5.90 9.93 -16.36
CA GLU A 47 7.00 9.15 -15.79
C GLU A 47 6.52 8.11 -14.75
N CYS A 48 5.58 8.50 -13.86
CA CYS A 48 4.94 7.53 -12.96
C CYS A 48 4.28 6.39 -13.74
N GLY A 49 3.65 6.73 -14.87
CA GLY A 49 3.01 5.78 -15.77
C GLY A 49 4.00 4.80 -16.40
N GLU A 50 5.09 5.32 -16.94
CA GLU A 50 6.14 4.50 -17.55
C GLU A 50 6.72 3.50 -16.55
N ILE A 51 7.09 3.97 -15.34
CA ILE A 51 7.63 3.13 -14.28
C ILE A 51 6.62 2.06 -13.86
N THR A 52 5.35 2.45 -13.63
CA THR A 52 4.31 1.52 -13.18
C THR A 52 3.99 0.49 -14.25
N ALA A 53 3.80 0.93 -15.51
CA ALA A 53 3.50 0.04 -16.63
C ALA A 53 4.67 -0.90 -16.93
N GLY A 54 5.91 -0.41 -16.91
CA GLY A 54 7.10 -1.23 -17.07
C GLY A 54 7.22 -2.29 -15.99
N PHE A 55 6.98 -1.95 -14.72
CA PHE A 55 7.01 -2.90 -13.63
C PHE A 55 5.92 -3.99 -13.74
N MET A 56 4.74 -3.62 -14.23
CA MET A 56 3.62 -4.55 -14.43
C MET A 56 3.88 -5.61 -15.52
N GLN A 57 4.90 -5.44 -16.37
CA GLN A 57 5.31 -6.44 -17.39
C GLN A 57 5.97 -7.67 -16.75
N ASN A 58 6.44 -7.60 -15.51
CA ASN A 58 6.96 -8.77 -14.83
C ASN A 58 5.89 -9.87 -14.72
N GLU A 59 6.31 -11.13 -14.86
CA GLU A 59 5.41 -12.29 -14.70
C GLU A 59 4.80 -12.37 -13.30
N SER A 60 5.58 -11.92 -12.31
CA SER A 60 5.17 -11.91 -10.90
C SER A 60 5.56 -10.59 -10.26
N TRP A 61 4.74 -10.10 -9.33
CA TRP A 61 5.02 -8.86 -8.60
C TRP A 61 4.18 -8.68 -7.34
N VAL A 62 4.66 -7.86 -6.43
CA VAL A 62 3.86 -7.21 -5.37
C VAL A 62 3.85 -5.71 -5.64
N ILE A 63 2.68 -5.08 -5.64
CA ILE A 63 2.55 -3.62 -5.75
C ILE A 63 1.79 -3.07 -4.54
N ASP A 64 2.45 -2.20 -3.77
CA ASP A 64 1.89 -1.51 -2.60
C ASP A 64 1.45 -0.09 -2.94
N GLY A 65 0.20 0.24 -2.70
CA GLY A 65 -0.30 1.60 -2.74
C GLY A 65 -1.74 1.76 -3.22
N ASN A 66 -2.39 2.83 -2.74
CA ASN A 66 -3.81 3.13 -3.03
C ASN A 66 -4.02 4.06 -4.23
N TYR A 67 -2.96 4.45 -4.93
CA TYR A 67 -3.04 5.44 -6.01
C TYR A 67 -4.02 4.99 -7.10
N ASN A 68 -4.99 5.87 -7.40
CA ASN A 68 -6.04 5.68 -8.40
C ASN A 68 -6.15 6.84 -9.40
N SER A 69 -5.16 7.75 -9.37
CA SER A 69 -4.99 8.80 -10.37
C SER A 69 -4.26 8.28 -11.59
N ASP A 70 -4.27 9.09 -12.65
CA ASP A 70 -3.53 8.82 -13.88
C ASP A 70 -2.04 8.52 -13.58
N GLY A 71 -1.42 7.67 -14.36
CA GLY A 71 -0.05 7.21 -14.19
C GLY A 71 0.14 6.06 -13.18
N PHE A 72 -0.90 5.60 -12.50
CA PHE A 72 -0.79 4.47 -11.55
C PHE A 72 -1.59 3.23 -11.95
N TYR A 73 -2.34 3.26 -13.02
CA TYR A 73 -3.05 2.13 -13.64
C TYR A 73 -3.78 1.24 -12.62
N GLN A 74 -4.56 1.86 -11.69
CA GLN A 74 -5.19 1.08 -10.61
C GLN A 74 -6.12 0.00 -11.16
N ALA A 75 -6.91 0.32 -12.18
CA ALA A 75 -7.85 -0.64 -12.75
C ALA A 75 -7.11 -1.83 -13.36
N GLU A 76 -6.07 -1.56 -14.14
CA GLU A 76 -5.24 -2.56 -14.82
C GLU A 76 -4.44 -3.40 -13.81
N ARG A 77 -3.89 -2.78 -12.76
CA ARG A 77 -3.20 -3.49 -11.68
C ARG A 77 -4.13 -4.46 -10.95
N LEU A 78 -5.35 -4.00 -10.62
CA LEU A 78 -6.33 -4.83 -9.94
C LEU A 78 -6.87 -5.93 -10.86
N GLU A 79 -7.00 -5.67 -12.15
CA GLU A 79 -7.40 -6.68 -13.14
C GLU A 79 -6.33 -7.76 -13.27
N ALA A 80 -5.07 -7.36 -13.42
CA ALA A 80 -3.92 -8.26 -13.60
C ALA A 80 -3.53 -9.03 -12.32
N ALA A 81 -3.92 -8.56 -11.14
CA ALA A 81 -3.57 -9.20 -9.88
C ALA A 81 -4.29 -10.55 -9.73
N ASP A 82 -3.56 -11.57 -9.28
CA ASP A 82 -4.10 -12.86 -8.83
C ASP A 82 -4.72 -12.72 -7.44
N LYS A 83 -4.18 -11.80 -6.61
CA LYS A 83 -4.63 -11.55 -5.24
C LYS A 83 -4.64 -10.06 -4.93
N ILE A 84 -5.73 -9.59 -4.34
CA ILE A 84 -5.89 -8.21 -3.89
C ILE A 84 -6.08 -8.24 -2.37
N ILE A 85 -5.17 -7.64 -1.61
CA ILE A 85 -5.23 -7.64 -0.14
C ILE A 85 -5.47 -6.22 0.33
N ILE A 86 -6.56 -6.02 1.08
CA ILE A 86 -6.97 -4.71 1.58
C ILE A 86 -6.90 -4.69 3.10
N LEU A 87 -5.97 -3.91 3.68
CA LEU A 87 -5.89 -3.71 5.13
C LEU A 87 -6.85 -2.58 5.56
N GLN A 88 -8.02 -2.96 6.07
CA GLN A 88 -9.08 -2.04 6.49
C GLN A 88 -9.26 -2.02 8.01
N TYR A 89 -8.17 -1.77 8.74
CA TYR A 89 -8.20 -1.73 10.20
C TYR A 89 -8.97 -0.52 10.75
N ASN A 90 -9.34 -0.60 12.03
CA ASN A 90 -9.92 0.52 12.77
C ASN A 90 -8.95 1.72 12.77
N ARG A 91 -9.54 2.95 12.78
CA ARG A 91 -8.76 4.22 12.76
C ARG A 91 -7.72 4.30 13.88
N PHE A 92 -8.06 3.86 15.08
CA PHE A 92 -7.14 3.92 16.22
C PHE A 92 -5.94 2.98 16.05
N VAL A 93 -6.13 1.80 15.48
CA VAL A 93 -5.05 0.87 15.14
C VAL A 93 -4.12 1.47 14.09
N CYS A 94 -4.67 2.09 13.06
CA CYS A 94 -3.88 2.77 12.03
C CYS A 94 -3.15 4.00 12.57
N MET A 95 -3.78 4.78 13.43
CA MET A 95 -3.17 5.92 14.11
C MET A 95 -1.97 5.49 14.96
N LYS A 96 -2.14 4.45 15.78
CA LYS A 96 -1.04 3.89 16.58
C LYS A 96 0.10 3.38 15.68
N GLY A 97 -0.23 2.71 14.57
CA GLY A 97 0.77 2.22 13.61
C GLY A 97 1.54 3.35 12.93
N ALA A 98 0.85 4.41 12.51
CA ALA A 98 1.46 5.56 11.90
C ALA A 98 2.30 6.38 12.91
N PHE A 99 1.86 6.51 14.17
CA PHE A 99 2.62 7.16 15.24
C PHE A 99 3.91 6.36 15.57
N LYS A 100 3.79 5.02 15.74
CA LYS A 100 4.97 4.16 15.95
C LYS A 100 5.98 4.32 14.81
N ARG A 101 5.53 4.29 13.57
CA ARG A 101 6.35 4.49 12.39
C ARG A 101 7.08 5.83 12.43
N ASN A 102 6.38 6.91 12.79
CA ASN A 102 6.96 8.24 12.86
C ASN A 102 8.08 8.34 13.90
N ILE A 103 7.92 7.70 15.06
CA ILE A 103 8.98 7.63 16.10
C ILE A 103 10.18 6.84 15.57
N GLU A 104 9.93 5.68 14.96
CA GLU A 104 10.96 4.74 14.49
C GLU A 104 11.82 5.33 13.36
N TYR A 105 11.18 6.07 12.45
CA TYR A 105 11.82 6.64 11.26
C TYR A 105 12.05 8.15 11.35
N LYS A 106 11.94 8.76 12.52
CA LYS A 106 12.20 10.19 12.70
C LYS A 106 13.58 10.57 12.15
N GLY A 107 13.61 11.45 11.15
CA GLY A 107 14.86 11.88 10.50
C GLY A 107 15.55 10.79 9.65
N LYS A 108 14.84 9.71 9.32
CA LYS A 108 15.33 8.64 8.42
C LYS A 108 14.41 8.54 7.21
N VAL A 109 14.96 7.99 6.12
CA VAL A 109 14.18 7.60 4.95
C VAL A 109 13.75 6.15 5.13
N ARG A 110 12.50 5.85 4.79
CA ARG A 110 11.98 4.47 4.78
C ARG A 110 12.25 3.83 3.43
N GLU A 111 12.47 2.53 3.42
CA GLU A 111 12.60 1.73 2.20
C GLU A 111 11.39 1.90 1.22
N SER A 112 10.20 2.13 1.77
CA SER A 112 8.97 2.36 0.99
C SER A 112 8.77 3.81 0.53
N MET A 113 9.82 4.64 0.58
CA MET A 113 9.82 6.04 0.14
C MET A 113 11.04 6.32 -0.73
N ALA A 114 10.94 7.32 -1.61
CA ALA A 114 12.05 7.80 -2.40
C ALA A 114 13.18 8.34 -1.51
N ASP A 115 14.41 8.30 -2.02
CA ASP A 115 15.59 8.83 -1.34
C ASP A 115 15.38 10.31 -0.98
N GLY A 116 15.94 10.75 0.15
CA GLY A 116 15.77 12.13 0.63
C GLY A 116 14.40 12.45 1.22
N CYS A 117 13.43 11.54 1.17
CA CYS A 117 12.10 11.73 1.77
C CYS A 117 12.13 11.37 3.27
N PHE A 118 12.74 12.23 4.07
CA PHE A 118 12.80 12.04 5.52
C PHE A 118 11.42 12.08 6.16
N GLU A 119 11.15 11.16 7.08
CA GLU A 119 9.89 11.16 7.84
C GLU A 119 9.84 12.41 8.74
N ARG A 120 8.87 13.31 8.46
CA ARG A 120 8.63 14.55 9.21
C ARG A 120 7.37 14.42 10.04
N MET A 121 7.44 14.82 11.30
CA MET A 121 6.26 14.85 12.17
C MET A 121 5.54 16.19 12.00
N ASP A 122 4.72 16.31 10.97
CA ASP A 122 3.66 17.31 10.98
C ASP A 122 2.40 16.69 11.61
N THR A 123 2.20 16.96 12.89
CA THR A 123 1.10 16.40 13.68
C THR A 123 -0.27 16.73 13.09
N TRP A 124 -0.44 17.93 12.52
CA TRP A 124 -1.69 18.38 11.91
C TRP A 124 -1.96 17.67 10.59
N PHE A 125 -0.95 17.59 9.73
CA PHE A 125 -1.04 16.82 8.49
C PHE A 125 -1.36 15.36 8.76
N PHE A 126 -0.71 14.78 9.75
CA PHE A 126 -0.92 13.42 10.18
C PHE A 126 -2.36 13.16 10.67
N LEU A 127 -2.88 14.00 11.55
CA LEU A 127 -4.27 13.92 12.01
C LEU A 127 -5.26 14.10 10.86
N TRP A 128 -5.00 15.07 9.98
CA TRP A 128 -5.84 15.31 8.81
C TRP A 128 -5.86 14.11 7.86
N VAL A 129 -4.71 13.50 7.55
CA VAL A 129 -4.62 12.30 6.71
C VAL A 129 -5.41 11.16 7.32
N ILE A 130 -5.25 10.91 8.62
CA ILE A 130 -5.95 9.82 9.30
C ILE A 130 -7.46 10.05 9.34
N LEU A 131 -7.91 11.26 9.65
CA LEU A 131 -9.32 11.57 9.67
C LEU A 131 -9.96 11.46 8.28
N ASN A 132 -9.29 11.96 7.24
CA ASN A 132 -9.82 11.95 5.88
C ASN A 132 -9.78 10.58 5.21
N GLN A 133 -8.79 9.73 5.50
CA GLN A 133 -8.74 8.39 4.90
C GLN A 133 -9.90 7.48 5.33
N TYR A 134 -10.53 7.75 6.48
CA TYR A 134 -11.72 7.04 6.96
C TYR A 134 -13.03 7.57 6.38
N SER A 135 -12.96 8.41 5.34
CA SER A 135 -14.13 8.91 4.66
C SER A 135 -15.02 7.77 4.14
N ARG A 136 -16.34 8.04 4.08
CA ARG A 136 -17.30 7.10 3.46
C ARG A 136 -16.90 6.76 2.03
N LYS A 137 -16.30 7.73 1.30
CA LYS A 137 -15.83 7.56 -0.09
C LYS A 137 -14.77 6.45 -0.20
N ARG A 138 -13.74 6.44 0.67
CA ARG A 138 -12.67 5.43 0.61
C ARG A 138 -13.15 4.03 1.04
N LYS A 139 -14.02 3.96 2.06
CA LYS A 139 -14.64 2.68 2.43
C LYS A 139 -15.52 2.12 1.31
N LYS A 140 -16.26 2.99 0.63
CA LYS A 140 -17.05 2.62 -0.55
C LYS A 140 -16.14 2.12 -1.68
N HIS A 141 -15.01 2.80 -1.91
CA HIS A 141 -14.03 2.37 -2.92
C HIS A 141 -13.51 0.94 -2.66
N PHE A 142 -13.10 0.62 -1.43
CA PHE A 142 -12.66 -0.74 -1.09
C PHE A 142 -13.78 -1.79 -1.23
N ARG A 143 -15.00 -1.42 -0.88
CA ARG A 143 -16.16 -2.29 -1.09
C ARG A 143 -16.41 -2.54 -2.58
N ASN A 144 -16.37 -1.50 -3.42
CA ASN A 144 -16.54 -1.64 -4.87
C ASN A 144 -15.45 -2.55 -5.48
N ILE A 145 -14.21 -2.48 -4.98
CA ILE A 145 -13.14 -3.40 -5.41
C ILE A 145 -13.52 -4.85 -5.06
N LYS A 146 -13.99 -5.10 -3.84
CA LYS A 146 -14.42 -6.44 -3.42
C LYS A 146 -15.64 -6.94 -4.22
N GLU A 147 -16.57 -6.06 -4.54
CA GLU A 147 -17.75 -6.38 -5.36
C GLU A 147 -17.35 -6.70 -6.82
N LYS A 148 -16.38 -5.96 -7.37
CA LYS A 148 -15.87 -6.18 -8.74
C LYS A 148 -14.99 -7.42 -8.86
N TYR A 149 -14.21 -7.75 -7.83
CA TYR A 149 -13.24 -8.86 -7.82
C TYR A 149 -13.46 -9.77 -6.59
N PRO A 150 -14.62 -10.43 -6.47
CA PRO A 150 -14.99 -11.16 -5.25
C PRO A 150 -14.04 -12.33 -4.93
N ASP A 151 -13.56 -13.03 -5.95
CA ASP A 151 -12.80 -14.29 -5.75
C ASP A 151 -11.34 -14.05 -5.38
N LYS A 152 -10.77 -12.92 -5.80
CA LYS A 152 -9.36 -12.59 -5.58
C LYS A 152 -9.11 -11.47 -4.55
N THR A 153 -10.17 -10.88 -3.97
CA THR A 153 -10.02 -9.80 -2.98
C THR A 153 -10.22 -10.31 -1.56
N LEU A 154 -9.21 -10.09 -0.72
CA LEU A 154 -9.24 -10.35 0.72
C LEU A 154 -9.24 -9.02 1.48
N ILE A 155 -10.26 -8.77 2.34
CA ILE A 155 -10.29 -7.61 3.23
C ILE A 155 -9.97 -8.08 4.64
N LEU A 156 -8.85 -7.61 5.18
CA LEU A 156 -8.42 -7.89 6.55
C LEU A 156 -8.74 -6.69 7.43
N LYS A 157 -9.53 -6.91 8.48
CA LYS A 157 -10.05 -5.86 9.36
C LYS A 157 -9.30 -5.73 10.68
N SER A 158 -8.40 -6.67 10.98
CA SER A 158 -7.60 -6.70 12.20
C SER A 158 -6.20 -7.28 11.98
N ARG A 159 -5.28 -6.97 12.90
CA ARG A 159 -3.94 -7.57 12.90
C ARG A 159 -3.99 -9.09 13.13
N LYS A 160 -4.98 -9.56 13.88
CA LYS A 160 -5.20 -10.99 14.11
C LYS A 160 -5.55 -11.72 12.81
N GLU A 161 -6.45 -11.14 12.01
CA GLU A 161 -6.78 -11.69 10.69
C GLU A 161 -5.57 -11.72 9.75
N LEU A 162 -4.74 -10.66 9.79
CA LEU A 162 -3.50 -10.65 9.02
C LEU A 162 -2.54 -11.76 9.48
N GLN A 163 -2.37 -11.95 10.78
CA GLN A 163 -1.50 -12.99 11.31
C GLN A 163 -1.98 -14.39 10.89
N LEU A 164 -3.25 -14.67 11.04
CA LEU A 164 -3.84 -15.95 10.58
C LEU A 164 -3.63 -16.18 9.07
N TYR A 165 -3.79 -15.13 8.26
CA TYR A 165 -3.51 -15.20 6.84
C TYR A 165 -2.03 -15.53 6.54
N LEU A 166 -1.08 -14.91 7.27
CA LEU A 166 0.35 -15.18 7.09
C LEU A 166 0.73 -16.60 7.56
N GLU A 167 0.11 -17.10 8.62
CA GLU A 167 0.28 -18.48 9.08
C GLU A 167 -0.25 -19.48 8.04
N ASP A 168 -1.40 -19.22 7.45
CA ASP A 168 -2.02 -20.07 6.41
C ASP A 168 -1.13 -20.18 5.17
N ILE A 169 -0.60 -19.07 4.66
CA ILE A 169 0.31 -19.10 3.51
C ILE A 169 1.65 -19.76 3.83
N SER A 170 2.11 -19.70 5.09
CA SER A 170 3.38 -20.35 5.50
C SER A 170 3.26 -21.87 5.66
N ASN A 171 2.03 -22.37 5.79
CA ASN A 171 1.74 -23.79 5.94
C ASN A 171 1.29 -24.46 4.63
N SER A 172 1.19 -23.67 3.54
CA SER A 172 0.76 -24.14 2.21
C SER A 172 1.93 -24.39 1.29
#